data_9abc5600d54d9eb5e132188a3d1fe994
#
_entry.id   9abc5600d54d9eb5e132188a3d1fe994
#
_cell.length_a   1.000
_cell.length_b   1.000
_cell.length_c   1.000
_cell.angle_alpha   90.00
_cell.angle_beta   90.00
_cell.angle_gamma   90.00
#
_symmetry.space_group_name_H-M   'P 1'
#
loop_
_entity.id
_entity.type
_entity.pdbx_description
1 polymer ?
#
loop_
_entity_poly.entity_id
_entity_poly.type
_entity_poly.pdbx_seq_one_letter_code
_entity_poly.pdbx_strand_id
1 'polypeptide(L)'
;MQNFFDYIYVINLDKRPDRWTKVQKQLEYACITKAVRFPAIAKNPSWVGCFESHLAILQKAAGDGAKNVLILEDDAELYSNWLPSWQASRKQIDADWDMIYLGFNLNPDANLPPPFAAPNLLRLNDALTTHAYAVNGKYLAKLIEYVKSAIGTNIPIDVVYSRKFGEIKAYGIYPMLFYQAPGFSDILGCVTDFQFRQNVDHVLNKCR
;
A
#
# COMPACT_ATOMS: atom_id res chain seq x y z
N MET A 1 4.42 13.62 7.40
CA MET A 1 3.53 12.69 6.67
C MET A 1 2.13 12.67 7.24
N GLN A 2 1.93 12.49 8.55
CA GLN A 2 0.59 12.36 9.17
C GLN A 2 -0.40 13.51 8.89
N ASN A 3 0.05 14.74 8.63
CA ASN A 3 -0.86 15.86 8.34
C ASN A 3 -1.44 15.85 6.92
N PHE A 4 -0.96 14.94 6.05
CA PHE A 4 -1.48 14.77 4.71
C PHE A 4 -2.67 13.81 4.67
N PHE A 5 -2.71 12.83 5.57
CA PHE A 5 -3.77 11.85 5.67
C PHE A 5 -4.70 12.18 6.83
N ASP A 6 -6.01 12.12 6.64
CA ASP A 6 -6.98 12.32 7.74
C ASP A 6 -6.97 11.12 8.66
N TYR A 7 -6.92 9.92 8.08
CA TYR A 7 -6.90 8.65 8.78
C TYR A 7 -5.68 7.82 8.37
N ILE A 8 -5.11 7.12 9.33
CA ILE A 8 -4.02 6.16 9.13
C ILE A 8 -4.41 4.88 9.85
N TYR A 9 -4.59 3.80 9.10
CA TYR A 9 -4.91 2.50 9.65
C TYR A 9 -3.75 1.54 9.46
N VAL A 10 -3.55 0.66 10.47
CA VAL A 10 -2.58 -0.44 10.40
C VAL A 10 -3.34 -1.75 10.56
N ILE A 11 -3.35 -2.57 9.51
CA ILE A 11 -3.94 -3.91 9.52
C ILE A 11 -3.01 -4.83 10.31
N ASN A 12 -3.52 -5.49 11.36
CA ASN A 12 -2.74 -6.42 12.16
C ASN A 12 -3.63 -7.53 12.71
N LEU A 13 -3.21 -8.78 12.55
CA LEU A 13 -3.87 -9.95 13.12
C LEU A 13 -3.73 -9.95 14.65
N ASP A 14 -4.79 -10.30 15.38
CA ASP A 14 -4.77 -10.38 16.84
C ASP A 14 -3.73 -11.39 17.37
N LYS A 15 -3.49 -12.45 16.61
CA LYS A 15 -2.46 -13.46 16.92
C LYS A 15 -1.02 -12.99 16.69
N ARG A 16 -0.80 -11.77 16.14
CA ARG A 16 0.51 -11.21 15.82
C ARG A 16 0.84 -9.94 16.63
N PRO A 17 0.86 -10.02 17.97
CA PRO A 17 1.26 -8.89 18.82
C PRO A 17 2.75 -8.51 18.62
N ASP A 18 3.58 -9.47 18.19
CA ASP A 18 4.96 -9.25 17.81
C ASP A 18 5.10 -8.23 16.66
N ARG A 19 4.29 -8.37 15.60
CA ARG A 19 4.27 -7.43 14.48
C ARG A 19 3.68 -6.08 14.88
N TRP A 20 2.63 -6.09 15.71
CA TRP A 20 2.08 -4.83 16.22
C TRP A 20 3.13 -4.00 16.97
N THR A 21 3.91 -4.63 17.83
CA THR A 21 5.01 -3.96 18.55
C THR A 21 6.08 -3.41 17.61
N LYS A 22 6.39 -4.11 16.52
CA LYS A 22 7.37 -3.63 15.52
C LYS A 22 6.85 -2.41 14.76
N VAL A 23 5.63 -2.48 14.24
CA VAL A 23 5.06 -1.36 13.47
C VAL A 23 4.86 -0.12 14.33
N GLN A 24 4.52 -0.26 15.61
CA GLN A 24 4.45 0.87 16.54
C GLN A 24 5.78 1.64 16.61
N LYS A 25 6.93 0.94 16.68
CA LYS A 25 8.25 1.58 16.64
C LYS A 25 8.50 2.34 15.33
N GLN A 26 8.03 1.82 14.20
CA GLN A 26 8.11 2.50 12.91
C GLN A 26 7.26 3.78 12.89
N LEU A 27 6.06 3.70 13.47
CA LEU A 27 5.17 4.86 13.59
C LEU A 27 5.77 5.94 14.51
N GLU A 28 6.36 5.56 15.63
CA GLU A 28 7.08 6.46 16.55
C GLU A 28 8.27 7.13 15.82
N TYR A 29 9.08 6.34 15.12
CA TYR A 29 10.21 6.85 14.32
C TYR A 29 9.77 7.87 13.26
N ALA A 30 8.60 7.65 12.64
CA ALA A 30 8.01 8.56 11.67
C ALA A 30 7.23 9.74 12.28
N CYS A 31 7.19 9.84 13.61
CA CYS A 31 6.34 10.81 14.34
C CYS A 31 4.85 10.72 13.93
N ILE A 32 4.36 9.50 13.66
CA ILE A 32 2.96 9.24 13.35
C ILE A 32 2.24 8.82 14.62
N THR A 33 1.47 9.73 15.21
CA THR A 33 0.80 9.53 16.51
C THR A 33 -0.68 9.18 16.41
N LYS A 34 -1.28 9.35 15.23
CA LYS A 34 -2.72 9.15 15.01
C LYS A 34 -3.08 7.85 14.31
N ALA A 35 -2.10 6.96 14.10
CA ALA A 35 -2.38 5.67 13.49
C ALA A 35 -3.26 4.81 14.40
N VAL A 36 -4.27 4.19 13.81
CA VAL A 36 -5.22 3.33 14.51
C VAL A 36 -5.01 1.89 14.06
N ARG A 37 -4.85 0.96 15.03
CA ARG A 37 -4.85 -0.46 14.73
C ARG A 37 -6.22 -0.90 14.22
N PHE A 38 -6.21 -1.61 13.10
CA PHE A 38 -7.39 -2.28 12.56
C PHE A 38 -7.22 -3.80 12.72
N PRO A 39 -8.08 -4.47 13.51
CA PRO A 39 -8.03 -5.92 13.66
C PRO A 39 -8.26 -6.60 12.32
N ALA A 40 -7.26 -7.32 11.83
CA ALA A 40 -7.36 -8.04 10.56
C ALA A 40 -8.36 -9.19 10.66
N ILE A 41 -9.11 -9.42 9.59
CA ILE A 41 -10.04 -10.53 9.48
C ILE A 41 -9.27 -11.81 9.22
N ALA A 42 -9.34 -12.76 10.15
CA ALA A 42 -8.72 -14.07 9.98
C ALA A 42 -9.65 -15.00 9.21
N LYS A 43 -9.17 -15.55 8.11
CA LYS A 43 -9.89 -16.54 7.26
C LYS A 43 -8.97 -17.66 6.81
N ASN A 44 -9.56 -18.71 6.31
CA ASN A 44 -8.89 -19.77 5.60
C ASN A 44 -9.56 -19.95 4.21
N PRO A 45 -8.82 -19.76 3.12
CA PRO A 45 -7.40 -19.39 3.04
C PRO A 45 -7.12 -17.95 3.49
N SER A 46 -5.88 -17.69 3.96
CA SER A 46 -5.48 -16.42 4.59
C SER A 46 -5.61 -15.20 3.67
N TRP A 47 -5.40 -15.37 2.35
CA TRP A 47 -5.56 -14.29 1.37
C TRP A 47 -6.99 -13.74 1.32
N VAL A 48 -8.02 -14.55 1.63
CA VAL A 48 -9.41 -14.09 1.75
C VAL A 48 -9.56 -13.14 2.93
N GLY A 49 -8.92 -13.46 4.06
CA GLY A 49 -8.91 -12.57 5.22
C GLY A 49 -8.21 -11.24 4.93
N CYS A 50 -7.09 -11.28 4.19
CA CYS A 50 -6.40 -10.08 3.70
C CYS A 50 -7.35 -9.23 2.83
N PHE A 51 -7.96 -9.84 1.83
CA PHE A 51 -8.94 -9.18 0.94
C PHE A 51 -10.08 -8.51 1.73
N GLU A 52 -10.72 -9.25 2.63
CA GLU A 52 -11.82 -8.73 3.44
C GLU A 52 -11.38 -7.62 4.40
N SER A 53 -10.17 -7.70 4.95
CA SER A 53 -9.61 -6.66 5.82
C SER A 53 -9.43 -5.34 5.08
N HIS A 54 -8.86 -5.37 3.86
CA HIS A 54 -8.72 -4.17 3.03
C HIS A 54 -10.07 -3.60 2.64
N LEU A 55 -11.03 -4.43 2.23
CA LEU A 55 -12.39 -3.96 1.92
C LEU A 55 -13.06 -3.30 3.13
N ALA A 56 -12.96 -3.91 4.31
CA ALA A 56 -13.56 -3.39 5.53
C ALA A 56 -12.94 -2.03 5.95
N ILE A 57 -11.62 -1.86 5.78
CA ILE A 57 -10.95 -0.57 6.02
C ILE A 57 -11.41 0.50 5.04
N LEU A 58 -11.54 0.18 3.75
CA LEU A 58 -12.05 1.14 2.76
C LEU A 58 -13.47 1.60 3.12
N GLN A 59 -14.33 0.65 3.51
CA GLN A 59 -15.69 0.96 3.96
C GLN A 59 -15.71 1.82 5.22
N LYS A 60 -14.85 1.51 6.20
CA LYS A 60 -14.70 2.31 7.42
C LYS A 60 -14.24 3.73 7.08
N ALA A 61 -13.20 3.89 6.26
CA ALA A 61 -12.69 5.19 5.85
C ALA A 61 -13.76 6.03 5.13
N ALA A 62 -14.56 5.40 4.27
CA ALA A 62 -15.67 6.07 3.60
C ALA A 62 -16.76 6.50 4.59
N GLY A 63 -17.10 5.63 5.56
CA GLY A 63 -18.07 5.94 6.62
C GLY A 63 -17.61 7.07 7.54
N ASP A 64 -16.31 7.15 7.80
CA ASP A 64 -15.70 8.21 8.61
C ASP A 64 -15.51 9.54 7.83
N GLY A 65 -15.84 9.58 6.54
CA GLY A 65 -15.73 10.76 5.69
C GLY A 65 -14.28 11.15 5.37
N ALA A 66 -13.39 10.18 5.26
CA ALA A 66 -11.97 10.42 4.98
C ALA A 66 -11.77 11.15 3.65
N LYS A 67 -11.00 12.25 3.66
CA LYS A 67 -10.53 12.92 2.45
C LYS A 67 -9.30 12.22 1.87
N ASN A 68 -8.40 11.75 2.73
CA ASN A 68 -7.23 10.96 2.37
C ASN A 68 -6.97 9.93 3.46
N VAL A 69 -6.91 8.65 3.10
CA VAL A 69 -6.62 7.56 4.04
C VAL A 69 -5.31 6.87 3.66
N LEU A 70 -4.44 6.64 4.65
CA LEU A 70 -3.25 5.78 4.53
C LEU A 70 -3.55 4.43 5.17
N ILE A 71 -3.25 3.37 4.46
CA ILE A 71 -3.41 1.98 4.91
C ILE A 71 -2.04 1.32 4.90
N LEU A 72 -1.66 0.76 6.04
CA LEU A 72 -0.42 0.03 6.25
C LEU A 72 -0.73 -1.39 6.69
N GLU A 73 0.10 -2.35 6.31
CA GLU A 73 0.15 -3.68 6.92
C GLU A 73 1.16 -3.69 8.06
N ASP A 74 1.08 -4.66 8.94
CA ASP A 74 1.89 -4.75 10.16
C ASP A 74 3.36 -5.16 9.92
N ASP A 75 3.72 -5.44 8.68
CA ASP A 75 5.09 -5.71 8.21
C ASP A 75 5.65 -4.57 7.34
N ALA A 76 4.95 -3.45 7.22
CA ALA A 76 5.47 -2.27 6.56
C ALA A 76 6.55 -1.60 7.42
N GLU A 77 7.77 -1.52 6.90
CA GLU A 77 8.90 -0.84 7.53
C GLU A 77 9.41 0.32 6.68
N LEU A 78 9.88 1.39 7.34
CA LEU A 78 10.40 2.57 6.66
C LEU A 78 11.83 2.36 6.17
N TYR A 79 12.11 2.79 4.94
CA TYR A 79 13.48 2.99 4.50
C TYR A 79 14.17 4.14 5.28
N SER A 80 15.47 4.06 5.45
CA SER A 80 16.23 5.09 6.19
C SER A 80 16.12 6.49 5.57
N ASN A 81 15.90 6.57 4.25
CA ASN A 81 15.76 7.81 3.48
C ASN A 81 14.28 8.22 3.25
N TRP A 82 13.34 7.66 4.01
CA TRP A 82 11.90 7.92 3.81
C TRP A 82 11.53 9.41 3.89
N LEU A 83 12.14 10.16 4.81
CA LEU A 83 11.77 11.56 5.04
C LEU A 83 12.14 12.48 3.88
N PRO A 84 13.37 12.49 3.35
CA PRO A 84 13.69 13.22 2.13
C PRO A 84 12.82 12.82 0.94
N SER A 85 12.59 11.51 0.74
CA SER A 85 11.74 11.00 -0.35
C SER A 85 10.29 11.51 -0.22
N TRP A 86 9.72 11.48 1.00
CA TRP A 86 8.39 12.05 1.26
C TRP A 86 8.33 13.55 0.98
N GLN A 87 9.31 14.33 1.47
CA GLN A 87 9.34 15.78 1.29
C GLN A 87 9.42 16.17 -0.19
N ALA A 88 10.19 15.43 -0.99
CA ALA A 88 10.29 15.64 -2.43
C ALA A 88 9.00 15.27 -3.14
N SER A 89 8.50 14.04 -2.93
CA SER A 89 7.30 13.51 -3.60
C SER A 89 6.05 14.31 -3.25
N ARG A 90 5.91 14.71 -1.97
CA ARG A 90 4.72 15.45 -1.49
C ARG A 90 4.47 16.74 -2.25
N LYS A 91 5.52 17.42 -2.69
CA LYS A 91 5.42 18.67 -3.47
C LYS A 91 4.94 18.42 -4.90
N GLN A 92 5.02 17.20 -5.39
CA GLN A 92 4.68 16.80 -6.76
C GLN A 92 3.28 16.15 -6.84
N ILE A 93 2.72 15.76 -5.69
CA ILE A 93 1.36 15.21 -5.61
C ILE A 93 0.37 16.38 -5.74
N ASP A 94 -0.34 16.43 -6.85
CA ASP A 94 -1.47 17.33 -7.05
C ASP A 94 -2.72 16.87 -6.27
N ALA A 95 -3.83 17.59 -6.38
CA ALA A 95 -5.07 17.22 -5.71
C ALA A 95 -5.86 16.12 -6.46
N ASP A 96 -5.46 15.80 -7.68
CA ASP A 96 -6.23 14.93 -8.58
C ASP A 96 -5.57 13.55 -8.73
N TRP A 97 -5.38 12.87 -7.60
CA TRP A 97 -4.94 11.48 -7.53
C TRP A 97 -6.08 10.59 -7.01
N ASP A 98 -6.05 9.30 -7.34
CA ASP A 98 -6.98 8.30 -6.83
C ASP A 98 -6.31 7.37 -5.82
N MET A 99 -5.11 6.86 -6.14
CA MET A 99 -4.31 6.02 -5.25
C MET A 99 -2.85 6.43 -5.27
N ILE A 100 -2.17 6.33 -4.13
CA ILE A 100 -0.72 6.54 -4.01
C ILE A 100 -0.12 5.36 -3.24
N TYR A 101 0.86 4.71 -3.84
CA TYR A 101 1.64 3.67 -3.20
C TYR A 101 2.91 4.27 -2.60
N LEU A 102 3.12 4.02 -1.30
CA LEU A 102 4.30 4.45 -0.56
C LEU A 102 5.34 3.34 -0.47
N GLY A 103 4.90 2.11 -0.70
CA GLY A 103 5.72 0.92 -0.89
C GLY A 103 4.97 -0.05 -1.80
N PHE A 104 5.67 -0.64 -2.76
CA PHE A 104 5.09 -1.52 -3.78
C PHE A 104 6.15 -2.41 -4.41
N ASN A 105 5.70 -3.43 -5.13
CA ASN A 105 6.52 -4.26 -6.00
C ASN A 105 6.03 -4.11 -7.45
N LEU A 106 6.93 -4.11 -8.40
CA LEU A 106 6.58 -4.13 -9.83
C LEU A 106 6.59 -5.58 -10.32
N ASN A 107 5.65 -5.88 -11.22
CA ASN A 107 5.68 -7.19 -11.88
C ASN A 107 6.95 -7.27 -12.74
N PRO A 108 7.87 -8.22 -12.47
CA PRO A 108 9.13 -8.35 -13.21
C PRO A 108 8.91 -8.70 -14.69
N ASP A 109 7.74 -9.27 -15.01
CA ASP A 109 7.35 -9.67 -16.37
C ASP A 109 6.51 -8.59 -17.08
N ALA A 110 6.31 -7.41 -16.45
CA ALA A 110 5.62 -6.29 -17.08
C ALA A 110 6.33 -5.89 -18.38
N ASN A 111 5.55 -5.75 -19.46
CA ASN A 111 6.10 -5.42 -20.78
C ASN A 111 6.78 -4.05 -20.83
N LEU A 112 6.37 -3.13 -19.97
CA LEU A 112 6.91 -1.76 -19.89
C LEU A 112 6.98 -1.31 -18.42
N PRO A 113 8.07 -0.66 -18.03
CA PRO A 113 8.15 -0.04 -16.71
C PRO A 113 7.14 1.11 -16.60
N PRO A 114 6.68 1.44 -15.38
CA PRO A 114 5.85 2.59 -15.16
C PRO A 114 6.65 3.87 -15.52
N PRO A 115 6.08 4.77 -16.33
CA PRO A 115 6.73 6.03 -16.65
C PRO A 115 6.79 6.95 -15.42
N PHE A 116 7.78 7.82 -15.38
CA PHE A 116 7.80 8.91 -14.41
C PHE A 116 6.74 9.96 -14.77
N ALA A 117 5.80 10.19 -13.85
CA ALA A 117 4.86 11.30 -13.92
C ALA A 117 5.50 12.61 -13.45
N ALA A 118 6.45 12.51 -12.50
CA ALA A 118 7.29 13.59 -11.99
C ALA A 118 8.58 12.97 -11.42
N PRO A 119 9.63 13.75 -11.10
CA PRO A 119 10.92 13.21 -10.67
C PRO A 119 10.87 12.18 -9.51
N ASN A 120 9.86 12.26 -8.64
CA ASN A 120 9.68 11.34 -7.53
C ASN A 120 8.33 10.61 -7.54
N LEU A 121 7.63 10.60 -8.67
CA LEU A 121 6.36 9.90 -8.85
C LEU A 121 6.37 9.06 -10.12
N LEU A 122 6.11 7.77 -9.96
CA LEU A 122 5.85 6.84 -11.05
C LEU A 122 4.35 6.80 -11.33
N ARG A 123 3.96 6.78 -12.59
CA ARG A 123 2.58 6.48 -13.00
C ARG A 123 2.40 4.98 -13.05
N LEU A 124 1.74 4.41 -12.03
CA LEU A 124 1.61 2.95 -11.95
C LEU A 124 0.68 2.42 -13.04
N ASN A 125 1.11 1.34 -13.67
CA ASN A 125 0.39 0.55 -14.65
C ASN A 125 0.27 -0.92 -14.21
N ASP A 126 1.22 -1.42 -13.42
CA ASP A 126 1.23 -2.76 -12.87
C ASP A 126 2.11 -2.78 -11.60
N ALA A 127 1.49 -2.69 -10.45
CA ALA A 127 2.17 -2.80 -9.16
C ALA A 127 1.40 -3.74 -8.25
N LEU A 128 2.14 -4.53 -7.49
CA LEU A 128 1.64 -5.54 -6.57
C LEU A 128 1.95 -5.15 -5.13
N THR A 129 1.40 -5.92 -4.21
CA THR A 129 1.45 -5.75 -2.76
C THR A 129 0.65 -4.56 -2.24
N THR A 130 0.20 -4.67 -1.00
CA THR A 130 -0.68 -3.68 -0.35
C THR A 130 -0.15 -3.22 1.00
N HIS A 131 1.17 -3.43 1.24
CA HIS A 131 1.75 -3.16 2.56
C HIS A 131 1.76 -1.67 2.95
N ALA A 132 1.77 -0.73 1.95
CA ALA A 132 1.72 0.71 2.24
C ALA A 132 1.12 1.49 1.07
N TYR A 133 -0.15 1.86 1.16
CA TYR A 133 -0.84 2.65 0.12
C TYR A 133 -1.85 3.62 0.69
N ALA A 134 -2.21 4.62 -0.08
CA ALA A 134 -3.20 5.61 0.27
C ALA A 134 -4.30 5.70 -0.80
N VAL A 135 -5.51 6.05 -0.37
CA VAL A 135 -6.66 6.28 -1.24
C VAL A 135 -7.23 7.68 -1.01
N ASN A 136 -7.52 8.39 -2.09
CA ASN A 136 -8.22 9.65 -2.03
C ASN A 136 -9.70 9.40 -1.74
N GLY A 137 -10.29 10.19 -0.83
CA GLY A 137 -11.69 10.04 -0.43
C GLY A 137 -12.69 10.11 -1.58
N LYS A 138 -12.40 10.94 -2.60
CA LYS A 138 -13.24 11.04 -3.82
C LYS A 138 -13.33 9.71 -4.58
N TYR A 139 -12.32 8.82 -4.44
CA TYR A 139 -12.25 7.53 -5.13
C TYR A 139 -12.76 6.37 -4.30
N LEU A 140 -12.88 6.51 -2.96
CA LEU A 140 -13.25 5.43 -2.05
C LEU A 140 -14.52 4.68 -2.48
N ALA A 141 -15.59 5.39 -2.80
CA ALA A 141 -16.86 4.74 -3.18
C ALA A 141 -16.70 3.85 -4.42
N LYS A 142 -16.03 4.36 -5.46
CA LYS A 142 -15.77 3.61 -6.70
C LYS A 142 -14.86 2.39 -6.44
N LEU A 143 -13.82 2.58 -5.62
CA LEU A 143 -12.91 1.50 -5.28
C LEU A 143 -13.62 0.40 -4.49
N ILE A 144 -14.48 0.75 -3.53
CA ILE A 144 -15.27 -0.20 -2.75
C ILE A 144 -16.19 -1.02 -3.65
N GLU A 145 -16.91 -0.38 -4.58
CA GLU A 145 -17.78 -1.09 -5.55
C GLU A 145 -16.96 -2.05 -6.41
N TYR A 146 -15.82 -1.61 -6.89
CA TYR A 146 -14.94 -2.44 -7.70
C TYR A 146 -14.38 -3.63 -6.91
N VAL A 147 -13.91 -3.42 -5.70
CA VAL A 147 -13.42 -4.51 -4.83
C VAL A 147 -14.56 -5.49 -4.50
N LYS A 148 -15.76 -4.99 -4.21
CA LYS A 148 -16.93 -5.85 -4.00
C LYS A 148 -17.26 -6.74 -5.21
N SER A 149 -17.10 -6.24 -6.42
CA SER A 149 -17.34 -7.03 -7.63
C SER A 149 -16.35 -8.17 -7.82
N ALA A 150 -15.19 -8.10 -7.13
CA ALA A 150 -14.17 -9.15 -7.16
C ALA A 150 -14.35 -10.22 -6.06
N ILE A 151 -15.35 -10.08 -5.16
CA ILE A 151 -15.63 -11.10 -4.15
C ILE A 151 -15.97 -12.42 -4.84
N GLY A 152 -15.35 -13.52 -4.39
CA GLY A 152 -15.56 -14.86 -4.94
C GLY A 152 -14.81 -15.16 -6.23
N THR A 153 -14.03 -14.23 -6.77
CA THR A 153 -13.21 -14.46 -7.98
C THR A 153 -11.89 -15.19 -7.71
N ASN A 154 -11.53 -15.43 -6.45
CA ASN A 154 -10.24 -15.98 -6.02
C ASN A 154 -9.02 -15.17 -6.48
N ILE A 155 -9.17 -13.85 -6.66
CA ILE A 155 -8.10 -12.95 -7.07
C ILE A 155 -7.61 -12.18 -5.84
N PRO A 156 -6.29 -12.18 -5.55
CA PRO A 156 -5.73 -11.38 -4.45
C PRO A 156 -6.01 -9.88 -4.60
N ILE A 157 -6.11 -9.18 -3.48
CA ILE A 157 -6.53 -7.77 -3.45
C ILE A 157 -5.56 -6.84 -4.21
N ASP A 158 -4.28 -7.09 -4.17
CA ASP A 158 -3.25 -6.32 -4.88
C ASP A 158 -3.41 -6.48 -6.41
N VAL A 159 -3.72 -7.67 -6.88
CA VAL A 159 -4.02 -7.92 -8.30
C VAL A 159 -5.33 -7.24 -8.71
N VAL A 160 -6.34 -7.23 -7.82
CA VAL A 160 -7.58 -6.48 -8.08
C VAL A 160 -7.28 -5.00 -8.27
N TYR A 161 -6.47 -4.38 -7.40
CA TYR A 161 -6.08 -2.97 -7.53
C TYR A 161 -5.28 -2.72 -8.81
N SER A 162 -4.27 -3.56 -9.07
CA SER A 162 -3.38 -3.44 -10.23
C SER A 162 -4.15 -3.37 -11.56
N ARG A 163 -5.20 -4.17 -11.70
CA ARG A 163 -6.07 -4.17 -12.91
C ARG A 163 -6.76 -2.84 -13.20
N LYS A 164 -6.82 -1.94 -12.22
CA LYS A 164 -7.43 -0.61 -12.36
C LYS A 164 -6.44 0.51 -12.64
N PHE A 165 -5.13 0.29 -12.46
CA PHE A 165 -4.16 1.38 -12.57
C PHE A 165 -4.12 2.07 -13.92
N GLY A 166 -4.45 1.38 -15.00
CA GLY A 166 -4.58 1.99 -16.33
C GLY A 166 -5.75 2.97 -16.46
N GLU A 167 -6.80 2.82 -15.64
CA GLU A 167 -8.04 3.58 -15.71
C GLU A 167 -8.10 4.74 -14.70
N ILE A 168 -7.25 4.72 -13.68
CA ILE A 168 -7.26 5.65 -12.55
C ILE A 168 -5.92 6.37 -12.40
N LYS A 169 -5.87 7.44 -11.64
CA LYS A 169 -4.63 8.15 -11.30
C LYS A 169 -3.92 7.47 -10.13
N ALA A 170 -3.25 6.34 -10.42
CA ALA A 170 -2.43 5.61 -9.47
C ALA A 170 -0.96 6.02 -9.59
N TYR A 171 -0.34 6.40 -8.47
CA TYR A 171 1.05 6.81 -8.40
C TYR A 171 1.84 5.97 -7.40
N GLY A 172 3.12 5.75 -7.69
CA GLY A 172 4.09 5.18 -6.77
C GLY A 172 5.14 6.21 -6.39
N ILE A 173 5.39 6.41 -5.11
CA ILE A 173 6.48 7.27 -4.66
C ILE A 173 7.81 6.57 -4.93
N TYR A 174 8.76 7.29 -5.53
CA TYR A 174 10.10 6.77 -5.79
C TYR A 174 11.19 7.82 -5.48
N PRO A 175 12.22 7.48 -4.68
CA PRO A 175 12.39 6.21 -3.95
C PRO A 175 11.27 5.94 -2.96
N MET A 176 10.91 4.65 -2.79
CA MET A 176 9.83 4.21 -1.89
C MET A 176 10.09 4.64 -0.45
N LEU A 177 9.00 4.85 0.30
CA LEU A 177 9.05 5.17 1.73
C LEU A 177 9.05 3.91 2.60
N PHE A 178 8.29 2.90 2.18
CA PHE A 178 8.12 1.65 2.91
C PHE A 178 8.56 0.44 2.08
N TYR A 179 8.99 -0.59 2.78
CA TYR A 179 9.18 -1.93 2.25
C TYR A 179 8.45 -2.93 3.15
N GLN A 180 8.20 -4.12 2.64
CA GLN A 180 7.66 -5.22 3.43
C GLN A 180 8.82 -5.94 4.10
N ALA A 181 8.82 -5.99 5.44
CA ALA A 181 9.89 -6.64 6.20
C ALA A 181 9.98 -8.13 5.87
N PRO A 182 11.18 -8.68 5.72
CA PRO A 182 11.36 -10.11 5.61
C PRO A 182 10.80 -10.83 6.84
N GLY A 183 10.17 -11.98 6.61
CA GLY A 183 9.61 -12.75 7.70
C GLY A 183 8.61 -13.80 7.27
N PHE A 184 7.97 -14.43 8.26
CA PHE A 184 6.95 -15.44 7.99
C PHE A 184 5.67 -14.76 7.47
N SER A 185 5.28 -15.10 6.24
CA SER A 185 4.02 -14.65 5.64
C SER A 185 2.86 -15.55 6.09
N ASP A 186 1.88 -14.97 6.78
CA ASP A 186 0.64 -15.68 7.15
C ASP A 186 -0.21 -16.05 5.92
N ILE A 187 0.01 -15.39 4.78
CA ILE A 187 -0.67 -15.67 3.51
C ILE A 187 -0.02 -16.84 2.78
N LEU A 188 1.31 -16.82 2.64
CA LEU A 188 2.05 -17.84 1.89
C LEU A 188 2.43 -19.06 2.74
N GLY A 189 2.35 -18.95 4.08
CA GLY A 189 2.73 -20.01 5.01
C GLY A 189 4.22 -20.33 5.04
N CYS A 190 5.08 -19.41 4.59
CA CYS A 190 6.53 -19.58 4.55
C CYS A 190 7.25 -18.25 4.85
N VAL A 191 8.56 -18.33 5.11
CA VAL A 191 9.41 -17.15 5.25
C VAL A 191 9.63 -16.54 3.87
N THR A 192 9.41 -15.23 3.77
CA THR A 192 9.54 -14.46 2.53
C THR A 192 10.52 -13.30 2.71
N ASP A 193 11.23 -12.98 1.62
CA ASP A 193 12.03 -11.77 1.46
C ASP A 193 11.81 -11.27 0.02
N PHE A 194 11.04 -10.22 -0.12
CA PHE A 194 10.63 -9.74 -1.44
C PHE A 194 11.62 -8.76 -2.09
N GLN A 195 12.59 -8.22 -1.35
CA GLN A 195 13.62 -7.29 -1.84
C GLN A 195 13.08 -6.20 -2.79
N PHE A 196 11.95 -5.58 -2.45
CA PHE A 196 11.17 -4.69 -3.30
C PHE A 196 11.96 -3.59 -3.99
N ARG A 197 12.90 -2.94 -3.27
CA ARG A 197 13.71 -1.88 -3.87
C ARG A 197 14.54 -2.39 -5.04
N GLN A 198 15.16 -3.56 -4.88
CA GLN A 198 15.96 -4.16 -5.96
C GLN A 198 15.10 -4.53 -7.16
N ASN A 199 13.86 -5.00 -6.92
CA ASN A 199 12.90 -5.29 -7.99
C ASN A 199 12.54 -4.01 -8.76
N VAL A 200 12.16 -2.94 -8.06
CA VAL A 200 11.78 -1.67 -8.71
C VAL A 200 12.96 -1.06 -9.46
N ASP A 201 14.15 -0.99 -8.85
CA ASP A 201 15.36 -0.50 -9.50
C ASP A 201 15.73 -1.35 -10.73
N HIS A 202 15.59 -2.69 -10.64
CA HIS A 202 15.86 -3.59 -11.77
C HIS A 202 14.89 -3.34 -12.94
N VAL A 203 13.59 -3.23 -12.66
CA VAL A 203 12.58 -2.96 -13.71
C VAL A 203 12.82 -1.60 -14.37
N LEU A 204 13.08 -0.56 -13.57
CA LEU A 204 13.32 0.79 -14.10
C LEU A 204 14.64 0.88 -14.91
N ASN A 205 15.66 0.09 -14.56
CA ASN A 205 16.94 0.11 -15.26
C ASN A 205 16.94 -0.73 -16.56
N LYS A 206 16.01 -1.65 -16.75
CA LYS A 206 15.88 -2.40 -18.02
C LYS A 206 15.60 -1.51 -19.24
N CYS A 207 15.12 -0.29 -19.02
CA CYS A 207 14.65 0.61 -20.07
C CYS A 207 15.46 1.91 -20.22
N ARG A 208 16.63 1.96 -19.56
CA ARG A 208 17.66 2.98 -19.80
C ARG A 208 18.71 2.43 -20.75
#